data_c7b3cbea09902a704a5b149af506bd00
#
_entry.id   c7b3cbea09902a704a5b149af506bd00
#
_cell.length_a   1.000
_cell.length_b   1.000
_cell.length_c   1.000
_cell.angle_alpha   90.00
_cell.angle_beta   90.00
_cell.angle_gamma   90.00
#
_symmetry.space_group_name_H-M   'P 1'
#
loop_
_entity.id
_entity.type
_entity.pdbx_description
1 polymer ?
#
loop_
_entity_poly.entity_id
_entity_poly.type
_entity_poly.pdbx_seq_one_letter_code
_entity_poly.pdbx_strand_id
1 'polypeptide(L)'
;MRLIDPNELFSSLEQLDPAIKNKAKIPDIDATYTEFIHRYDGVSITPDIVLYGYQKVLEWNRRACGDGLPENLWLIGQSGQGDEWFLSALHKTVFFFDHDQGEYGGPESFLDLKIDFTGFLRMGFLLSELEEKLDEGQEINEYEQEVSDLLNSIHSQLSERYPFNYFE
;
A
#
# COMPACT_ATOMS: atom_id res chain seq x y z
N MET A 1 -0.75 -15.82 13.70
CA MET A 1 -0.96 -15.05 12.42
C MET A 1 -0.02 -15.58 11.34
N ARG A 2 -0.29 -15.34 10.09
CA ARG A 2 0.59 -15.75 8.98
C ARG A 2 0.61 -14.74 7.85
N LEU A 3 1.72 -14.68 7.11
CA LEU A 3 1.74 -13.94 5.86
C LEU A 3 0.97 -14.69 4.78
N ILE A 4 0.15 -13.96 4.04
CA ILE A 4 -0.54 -14.51 2.86
C ILE A 4 0.48 -14.99 1.81
N ASP A 5 0.17 -16.13 1.15
CA ASP A 5 0.99 -16.62 0.05
C ASP A 5 0.91 -15.65 -1.15
N PRO A 6 2.02 -15.32 -1.82
CA PRO A 6 2.00 -14.47 -3.00
C PRO A 6 1.03 -14.92 -4.11
N ASN A 7 0.76 -16.23 -4.21
CA ASN A 7 -0.21 -16.76 -5.18
C ASN A 7 -1.67 -16.57 -4.77
N GLU A 8 -1.93 -16.19 -3.53
CA GLU A 8 -3.28 -15.98 -2.97
C GLU A 8 -3.63 -14.51 -2.76
N LEU A 9 -2.73 -13.57 -3.12
CA LEU A 9 -2.88 -12.13 -2.85
C LEU A 9 -4.21 -11.53 -3.30
N PHE A 10 -4.76 -12.01 -4.40
CA PHE A 10 -5.97 -11.47 -5.00
C PHE A 10 -7.22 -12.31 -4.75
N SER A 11 -7.12 -13.40 -4.00
CA SER A 11 -8.23 -14.37 -3.83
C SER A 11 -9.47 -13.78 -3.16
N SER A 12 -9.30 -12.77 -2.31
CA SER A 12 -10.39 -12.07 -1.62
C SER A 12 -10.87 -10.79 -2.30
N LEU A 13 -10.22 -10.39 -3.41
CA LEU A 13 -10.51 -9.12 -4.08
C LEU A 13 -11.63 -9.25 -5.10
N GLU A 14 -12.40 -8.16 -5.26
CA GLU A 14 -13.43 -8.06 -6.28
C GLU A 14 -12.81 -7.87 -7.66
N GLN A 15 -13.15 -8.77 -8.59
CA GLN A 15 -12.67 -8.69 -9.96
C GLN A 15 -13.50 -7.73 -10.78
N LEU A 16 -12.81 -6.96 -11.64
CA LEU A 16 -13.46 -6.18 -12.69
C LEU A 16 -14.01 -7.12 -13.79
N ASP A 17 -15.25 -6.90 -14.20
CA ASP A 17 -15.88 -7.62 -15.33
C ASP A 17 -16.48 -6.61 -16.33
N PRO A 18 -15.86 -6.42 -17.51
CA PRO A 18 -14.60 -7.04 -17.97
C PRO A 18 -13.35 -6.42 -17.35
N ALA A 19 -12.25 -7.17 -17.35
CA ALA A 19 -10.93 -6.62 -17.00
C ALA A 19 -10.50 -5.53 -18.00
N ILE A 20 -9.68 -4.58 -17.54
CA ILE A 20 -9.20 -3.47 -18.37
C ILE A 20 -8.08 -3.96 -19.28
N LYS A 21 -8.29 -3.89 -20.59
CA LYS A 21 -7.34 -4.38 -21.60
C LYS A 21 -6.28 -3.37 -21.99
N ASN A 22 -6.63 -2.07 -21.98
CA ASN A 22 -5.68 -1.01 -22.34
C ASN A 22 -4.79 -0.67 -21.16
N LYS A 23 -3.54 -1.11 -21.22
CA LYS A 23 -2.52 -0.90 -20.17
C LYS A 23 -1.67 0.37 -20.38
N ALA A 24 -1.92 1.15 -21.43
CA ALA A 24 -1.06 2.27 -21.81
C ALA A 24 -1.16 3.49 -20.87
N LYS A 25 -2.25 3.62 -20.11
CA LYS A 25 -2.50 4.80 -19.26
C LYS A 25 -1.84 4.74 -17.88
N ILE A 26 -1.40 3.57 -17.46
CA ILE A 26 -0.76 3.36 -16.16
C ILE A 26 0.68 2.91 -16.40
N PRO A 27 1.66 3.53 -15.73
CA PRO A 27 3.05 3.15 -15.91
C PRO A 27 3.30 1.70 -15.45
N ASP A 28 4.08 0.97 -16.24
CA ASP A 28 4.49 -0.41 -15.93
C ASP A 28 5.66 -0.39 -14.96
N ILE A 29 5.34 -0.27 -13.66
CA ILE A 29 6.33 -0.16 -12.58
C ILE A 29 6.60 -1.53 -11.93
N ASP A 30 5.52 -2.27 -11.65
CA ASP A 30 5.52 -3.50 -10.87
C ASP A 30 4.48 -4.46 -11.46
N ALA A 31 4.87 -5.71 -11.72
CA ALA A 31 4.01 -6.69 -12.39
C ALA A 31 2.76 -7.04 -11.56
N THR A 32 2.91 -7.15 -10.23
CA THR A 32 1.79 -7.44 -9.31
C THR A 32 0.81 -6.26 -9.27
N TYR A 33 1.33 -5.02 -9.24
CA TYR A 33 0.48 -3.83 -9.33
C TYR A 33 -0.23 -3.72 -10.68
N THR A 34 0.46 -4.02 -11.77
CA THR A 34 -0.14 -4.03 -13.13
C THR A 34 -1.29 -5.03 -13.20
N GLU A 35 -1.15 -6.21 -12.63
CA GLU A 35 -2.25 -7.18 -12.53
C GLU A 35 -3.39 -6.65 -11.67
N PHE A 36 -3.09 -6.13 -10.48
CA PHE A 36 -4.09 -5.57 -9.56
C PHE A 36 -4.94 -4.48 -10.23
N ILE A 37 -4.31 -3.45 -10.77
CA ILE A 37 -5.03 -2.25 -11.25
C ILE A 37 -5.87 -2.49 -12.50
N HIS A 38 -5.55 -3.50 -13.31
CA HIS A 38 -6.29 -3.82 -14.54
C HIS A 38 -7.33 -4.92 -14.38
N ARG A 39 -7.27 -5.73 -13.33
CA ARG A 39 -8.15 -6.89 -13.13
C ARG A 39 -9.02 -6.81 -11.88
N TYR A 40 -8.68 -5.96 -10.93
CA TYR A 40 -9.40 -5.85 -9.65
C TYR A 40 -9.85 -4.43 -9.39
N ASP A 41 -10.92 -4.29 -8.60
CA ASP A 41 -11.36 -2.99 -8.13
C ASP A 41 -10.48 -2.49 -6.98
N GLY A 42 -10.61 -1.21 -6.61
CA GLY A 42 -9.97 -0.68 -5.42
C GLY A 42 -10.42 -1.41 -4.16
N VAL A 43 -9.58 -1.43 -3.15
CA VAL A 43 -9.83 -2.15 -1.90
C VAL A 43 -9.37 -1.36 -0.69
N SER A 44 -10.17 -1.38 0.38
CA SER A 44 -9.74 -0.97 1.71
C SER A 44 -9.25 -2.22 2.45
N ILE A 45 -7.94 -2.31 2.64
CA ILE A 45 -7.32 -3.44 3.35
C ILE A 45 -7.36 -3.19 4.86
N THR A 46 -6.90 -2.01 5.27
CA THR A 46 -7.04 -1.44 6.62
C THR A 46 -7.47 0.01 6.49
N PRO A 47 -7.87 0.70 7.58
CA PRO A 47 -8.12 2.14 7.54
C PRO A 47 -6.92 2.95 7.00
N ASP A 48 -5.70 2.47 7.24
CA ASP A 48 -4.46 3.13 6.81
C ASP A 48 -4.01 2.73 5.40
N ILE A 49 -4.59 1.68 4.81
CA ILE A 49 -4.23 1.16 3.49
C ILE A 49 -5.49 1.01 2.63
N VAL A 50 -5.82 2.08 1.91
CA VAL A 50 -6.92 2.13 0.95
C VAL A 50 -6.33 2.26 -0.46
N LEU A 51 -6.38 1.18 -1.24
CA LEU A 51 -5.88 1.16 -2.61
C LEU A 51 -6.95 1.61 -3.59
N TYR A 52 -6.56 2.49 -4.50
CA TYR A 52 -7.46 3.03 -5.52
C TYR A 52 -7.70 2.06 -6.67
N GLY A 53 -8.93 2.04 -7.18
CA GLY A 53 -9.25 1.43 -8.46
C GLY A 53 -8.78 2.29 -9.65
N TYR A 54 -8.87 1.74 -10.86
CA TYR A 54 -8.31 2.27 -12.10
C TYR A 54 -8.69 3.73 -12.38
N GLN A 55 -9.97 4.06 -12.34
CA GLN A 55 -10.42 5.43 -12.66
C GLN A 55 -9.92 6.44 -11.63
N LYS A 56 -9.98 6.08 -10.36
CA LYS A 56 -9.54 6.95 -9.27
C LYS A 56 -8.03 7.18 -9.32
N VAL A 57 -7.24 6.15 -9.61
CA VAL A 57 -5.78 6.27 -9.79
C VAL A 57 -5.44 7.27 -10.89
N LEU A 58 -6.12 7.21 -12.05
CA LEU A 58 -5.88 8.16 -13.15
C LEU A 58 -6.21 9.59 -12.76
N GLU A 59 -7.35 9.80 -12.09
CA GLU A 59 -7.79 11.12 -11.67
C GLU A 59 -6.83 11.73 -10.64
N TRP A 60 -6.49 10.97 -9.60
CA TRP A 60 -5.64 11.47 -8.51
C TRP A 60 -4.18 11.70 -8.95
N ASN A 61 -3.62 10.86 -9.81
CA ASN A 61 -2.29 11.12 -10.37
C ASN A 61 -2.24 12.38 -11.22
N ARG A 62 -3.30 12.68 -11.99
CA ARG A 62 -3.39 13.94 -12.74
C ARG A 62 -3.35 15.14 -11.82
N ARG A 63 -4.07 15.11 -10.69
CA ARG A 63 -4.07 16.17 -9.67
C ARG A 63 -2.69 16.28 -9.01
N ALA A 64 -2.15 15.17 -8.54
CA ALA A 64 -0.85 15.12 -7.87
C ALA A 64 0.28 15.64 -8.73
N CYS A 65 0.31 15.35 -10.04
CA CYS A 65 1.25 15.94 -10.99
C CYS A 65 1.11 17.47 -11.06
N GLY A 66 -0.11 17.99 -11.04
CA GLY A 66 -0.37 19.43 -10.96
C GLY A 66 0.12 20.08 -9.67
N ASP A 67 0.13 19.32 -8.58
CA ASP A 67 0.58 19.74 -7.25
C ASP A 67 2.09 19.52 -6.99
N GLY A 68 2.83 19.11 -8.03
CA GLY A 68 4.29 18.98 -7.96
C GLY A 68 4.79 17.62 -7.48
N LEU A 69 4.00 16.55 -7.61
CA LEU A 69 4.47 15.18 -7.34
C LEU A 69 5.72 14.87 -8.18
N PRO A 70 6.79 14.31 -7.59
CA PRO A 70 7.96 13.84 -8.34
C PRO A 70 7.58 12.85 -9.45
N GLU A 71 8.16 13.01 -10.65
CA GLU A 71 7.82 12.22 -11.85
C GLU A 71 8.01 10.71 -11.69
N ASN A 72 8.90 10.28 -10.80
CA ASN A 72 9.17 8.87 -10.54
C ASN A 72 8.19 8.23 -9.56
N LEU A 73 7.24 8.99 -8.98
CA LEU A 73 6.23 8.48 -8.05
C LEU A 73 4.87 8.38 -8.73
N TRP A 74 4.20 7.28 -8.48
CA TRP A 74 2.85 6.99 -8.94
C TRP A 74 1.94 6.73 -7.74
N LEU A 75 0.93 7.57 -7.55
CA LEU A 75 -0.02 7.47 -6.44
C LEU A 75 -0.90 6.24 -6.62
N ILE A 76 -0.92 5.36 -5.61
CA ILE A 76 -1.66 4.10 -5.62
C ILE A 76 -2.80 4.03 -4.61
N GLY A 77 -2.77 4.86 -3.59
CA GLY A 77 -3.77 4.82 -2.52
C GLY A 77 -3.55 5.89 -1.46
N GLN A 78 -4.33 5.79 -0.39
CA GLN A 78 -4.29 6.71 0.74
C GLN A 78 -4.54 5.99 2.07
N SER A 79 -4.29 6.70 3.18
CA SER A 79 -4.85 6.38 4.49
C SER A 79 -6.22 7.05 4.69
N GLY A 80 -6.96 6.63 5.70
CA GLY A 80 -8.21 7.29 6.10
C GLY A 80 -8.02 8.71 6.62
N GLN A 81 -6.79 9.09 6.97
CA GLN A 81 -6.42 10.44 7.44
C GLN A 81 -5.95 11.36 6.31
N GLY A 82 -5.72 10.81 5.12
CA GLY A 82 -5.30 11.59 3.95
C GLY A 82 -3.82 11.46 3.59
N ASP A 83 -3.05 10.62 4.29
CA ASP A 83 -1.71 10.25 3.88
C ASP A 83 -1.75 9.47 2.57
N GLU A 84 -0.66 9.45 1.85
CA GLU A 84 -0.65 8.90 0.49
C GLU A 84 0.39 7.80 0.31
N TRP A 85 0.02 6.79 -0.47
CA TRP A 85 0.86 5.67 -0.87
C TRP A 85 1.24 5.76 -2.34
N PHE A 86 2.52 5.53 -2.64
CA PHE A 86 3.07 5.61 -3.99
C PHE A 86 3.88 4.37 -4.35
N LEU A 87 3.98 4.10 -5.66
CA LEU A 87 5.02 3.24 -6.22
C LEU A 87 6.09 4.09 -6.90
N SER A 88 7.35 3.80 -6.62
CA SER A 88 8.48 4.45 -7.27
C SER A 88 8.88 3.71 -8.55
N ALA A 89 8.86 4.39 -9.68
CA ALA A 89 9.39 3.86 -10.94
C ALA A 89 10.91 3.66 -10.89
N LEU A 90 11.61 4.45 -10.06
CA LEU A 90 13.06 4.39 -9.90
C LEU A 90 13.48 3.24 -8.98
N HIS A 91 12.86 3.12 -7.79
CA HIS A 91 13.27 2.16 -6.75
C HIS A 91 12.48 0.85 -6.79
N LYS A 92 11.33 0.81 -7.49
CA LYS A 92 10.40 -0.34 -7.54
C LYS A 92 9.85 -0.71 -6.17
N THR A 93 9.79 0.26 -5.26
CA THR A 93 9.31 0.10 -3.88
C THR A 93 8.17 1.05 -3.58
N VAL A 94 7.44 0.76 -2.49
CA VAL A 94 6.34 1.58 -2.00
C VAL A 94 6.86 2.70 -1.12
N PHE A 95 6.35 3.92 -1.36
CA PHE A 95 6.65 5.14 -0.62
C PHE A 95 5.41 5.66 0.10
N PHE A 96 5.62 6.36 1.19
CA PHE A 96 4.61 7.02 2.00
C PHE A 96 4.84 8.51 2.08
N PHE A 97 3.78 9.31 2.05
CA PHE A 97 3.79 10.74 2.29
C PHE A 97 2.78 11.08 3.39
N ASP A 98 3.27 11.73 4.43
CA ASP A 98 2.47 12.25 5.54
C ASP A 98 1.81 13.57 5.13
N HIS A 99 0.48 13.60 5.12
CA HIS A 99 -0.32 14.77 4.72
C HIS A 99 -0.08 16.01 5.60
N ASP A 100 0.35 15.82 6.84
CA ASP A 100 0.66 16.93 7.75
C ASP A 100 1.85 17.77 7.27
N GLN A 101 2.66 17.26 6.34
CA GLN A 101 3.71 18.05 5.67
C GLN A 101 3.13 19.11 4.70
N GLY A 102 1.85 18.98 4.30
CA GLY A 102 1.16 19.90 3.40
C GLY A 102 1.48 19.65 1.93
N GLU A 103 2.46 20.36 1.38
CA GLU A 103 2.84 20.25 -0.03
C GLU A 103 3.95 19.21 -0.24
N TYR A 104 4.01 18.63 -1.44
CA TYR A 104 5.11 17.73 -1.82
C TYR A 104 6.43 18.52 -1.81
N GLY A 105 7.37 17.99 -1.04
CA GLY A 105 8.73 18.55 -0.95
C GLY A 105 9.71 17.77 -1.81
N GLY A 106 10.99 17.81 -1.40
CA GLY A 106 12.04 17.01 -2.02
C GLY A 106 11.92 15.51 -1.68
N PRO A 107 12.87 14.68 -2.18
CA PRO A 107 12.84 13.22 -1.96
C PRO A 107 12.78 12.82 -0.47
N GLU A 108 13.31 13.65 0.42
CA GLU A 108 13.32 13.45 1.88
C GLU A 108 11.92 13.54 2.53
N SER A 109 10.95 14.12 1.83
CA SER A 109 9.54 14.19 2.28
C SER A 109 8.80 12.86 2.17
N PHE A 110 9.37 11.90 1.47
CA PHE A 110 8.76 10.60 1.20
C PHE A 110 9.53 9.49 1.91
N LEU A 111 8.82 8.66 2.65
CA LEU A 111 9.37 7.48 3.33
C LEU A 111 9.35 6.27 2.40
N ASP A 112 10.52 5.73 2.05
CA ASP A 112 10.65 4.48 1.31
C ASP A 112 10.51 3.28 2.26
N LEU A 113 9.47 2.45 2.11
CA LEU A 113 9.28 1.24 2.91
C LEU A 113 10.25 0.12 2.55
N LYS A 114 10.98 0.23 1.43
CA LYS A 114 11.92 -0.77 0.93
C LYS A 114 11.29 -2.11 0.53
N ILE A 115 9.99 -2.12 0.28
CA ILE A 115 9.24 -3.29 -0.19
C ILE A 115 8.54 -2.99 -1.51
N ASP A 116 8.41 -3.99 -2.34
CA ASP A 116 7.64 -3.94 -3.58
C ASP A 116 6.12 -4.01 -3.31
N PHE A 117 5.30 -3.96 -4.34
CA PHE A 117 3.86 -4.00 -4.19
C PHE A 117 3.36 -5.34 -3.62
N THR A 118 4.01 -6.46 -3.94
CA THR A 118 3.73 -7.76 -3.34
C THR A 118 3.95 -7.75 -1.83
N GLY A 119 5.11 -7.24 -1.39
CA GLY A 119 5.42 -7.07 0.02
C GLY A 119 4.44 -6.15 0.73
N PHE A 120 4.02 -5.06 0.06
CA PHE A 120 3.03 -4.11 0.60
C PHE A 120 1.65 -4.77 0.82
N LEU A 121 1.17 -5.57 -0.13
CA LEU A 121 -0.08 -6.31 0.04
C LEU A 121 0.02 -7.33 1.19
N ARG A 122 1.13 -8.07 1.26
CA ARG A 122 1.35 -9.05 2.34
C ARG A 122 1.37 -8.39 3.72
N MET A 123 2.03 -7.23 3.83
CA MET A 123 1.98 -6.39 5.02
C MET A 123 0.55 -5.95 5.35
N GLY A 124 -0.16 -5.39 4.37
CA GLY A 124 -1.53 -4.92 4.55
C GLY A 124 -2.48 -6.01 5.04
N PHE A 125 -2.46 -7.20 4.44
CA PHE A 125 -3.31 -8.31 4.88
C PHE A 125 -2.93 -8.85 6.26
N LEU A 126 -1.66 -8.84 6.63
CA LEU A 126 -1.23 -9.18 7.99
C LEU A 126 -1.79 -8.19 9.02
N LEU A 127 -1.72 -6.89 8.72
CA LEU A 127 -2.27 -5.84 9.58
C LEU A 127 -3.80 -5.90 9.66
N SER A 128 -4.48 -6.26 8.56
CA SER A 128 -5.93 -6.50 8.56
C SER A 128 -6.31 -7.65 9.50
N GLU A 129 -5.56 -8.75 9.49
CA GLU A 129 -5.78 -9.85 10.45
C GLU A 129 -5.57 -9.39 11.91
N LEU A 130 -4.61 -8.49 12.15
CA LEU A 130 -4.39 -7.90 13.47
C LEU A 130 -5.57 -7.03 13.92
N GLU A 131 -6.12 -6.21 13.02
CA GLU A 131 -7.31 -5.38 13.32
C GLU A 131 -8.56 -6.23 13.60
N GLU A 132 -8.75 -7.33 12.87
CA GLU A 132 -9.84 -8.28 13.16
C GLU A 132 -9.74 -8.82 14.59
N LYS A 133 -8.53 -9.14 15.07
CA LYS A 133 -8.31 -9.59 16.45
C LYS A 133 -8.62 -8.49 17.47
N LEU A 134 -8.28 -7.24 17.16
CA LEU A 134 -8.66 -6.09 17.99
C LEU A 134 -10.18 -5.95 18.10
N ASP A 135 -10.87 -6.04 16.97
CA ASP A 135 -12.34 -5.92 16.92
C ASP A 135 -13.03 -7.06 17.69
N GLU A 136 -12.39 -8.23 17.76
CA GLU A 136 -12.80 -9.36 18.62
C GLU A 136 -12.47 -9.15 20.11
N GLY A 137 -11.83 -8.05 20.49
CA GLY A 137 -11.50 -7.69 21.86
C GLY A 137 -10.26 -8.40 22.41
N GLN A 138 -9.36 -8.87 21.55
CA GLN A 138 -8.10 -9.48 21.97
C GLN A 138 -7.07 -8.40 22.36
N GLU A 139 -6.17 -8.73 23.27
CA GLU A 139 -5.10 -7.83 23.71
C GLU A 139 -4.03 -7.71 22.64
N ILE A 140 -3.95 -6.57 21.97
CA ILE A 140 -3.08 -6.37 20.80
C ILE A 140 -1.59 -6.58 21.12
N ASN A 141 -1.14 -6.17 22.30
CA ASN A 141 0.26 -6.27 22.68
C ASN A 141 0.77 -7.72 22.79
N GLU A 142 -0.14 -8.71 22.89
CA GLU A 142 0.24 -10.12 22.82
C GLU A 142 0.77 -10.54 21.45
N TYR A 143 0.43 -9.77 20.40
CA TYR A 143 0.83 -10.04 19.01
C TYR A 143 2.04 -9.23 18.55
N GLU A 144 2.54 -8.29 19.35
CA GLU A 144 3.61 -7.35 18.95
C GLU A 144 4.82 -8.07 18.36
N GLN A 145 5.37 -9.04 19.11
CA GLN A 145 6.56 -9.76 18.66
C GLN A 145 6.28 -10.58 17.39
N GLU A 146 5.15 -11.29 17.33
CA GLU A 146 4.77 -12.10 16.18
C GLU A 146 4.60 -11.23 14.92
N VAL A 147 3.91 -10.10 15.02
CA VAL A 147 3.70 -9.17 13.92
C VAL A 147 5.02 -8.56 13.47
N SER A 148 5.85 -8.11 14.42
CA SER A 148 7.18 -7.57 14.11
C SER A 148 8.06 -8.57 13.37
N ASP A 149 8.10 -9.82 13.83
CA ASP A 149 8.87 -10.89 13.18
C ASP A 149 8.35 -11.18 11.76
N LEU A 150 7.04 -11.23 11.57
CA LEU A 150 6.42 -11.44 10.26
C LEU A 150 6.68 -10.27 9.30
N LEU A 151 6.54 -9.03 9.75
CA LEU A 151 6.88 -7.84 8.95
C LEU A 151 8.35 -7.84 8.56
N ASN A 152 9.24 -8.10 9.52
CA ASN A 152 10.68 -8.14 9.28
C ASN A 152 11.12 -9.33 8.41
N SER A 153 10.29 -10.36 8.25
CA SER A 153 10.52 -11.43 7.29
C SER A 153 10.22 -11.02 5.84
N ILE A 154 9.37 -10.00 5.62
CA ILE A 154 9.16 -9.39 4.29
C ILE A 154 10.39 -8.57 3.91
N HIS A 155 10.80 -7.67 4.79
CA HIS A 155 12.02 -6.87 4.66
C HIS A 155 12.54 -6.48 6.04
N SER A 156 13.85 -6.54 6.26
CA SER A 156 14.47 -6.17 7.53
C SER A 156 14.08 -4.75 7.95
N GLN A 157 13.73 -4.58 9.22
CA GLN A 157 13.27 -3.30 9.80
C GLN A 157 11.94 -2.77 9.24
N LEU A 158 11.12 -3.59 8.58
CA LEU A 158 9.81 -3.13 8.08
C LEU A 158 8.88 -2.73 9.22
N SER A 159 8.92 -3.46 10.35
CA SER A 159 8.14 -3.11 11.54
C SER A 159 8.44 -1.70 12.08
N GLU A 160 9.70 -1.25 11.97
CA GLU A 160 10.12 0.10 12.39
C GLU A 160 9.86 1.17 11.31
N ARG A 161 9.79 0.76 10.03
CA ARG A 161 9.56 1.67 8.89
C ARG A 161 8.10 1.97 8.64
N TYR A 162 7.21 1.07 9.06
CA TYR A 162 5.78 1.29 8.86
C TYR A 162 5.34 2.54 9.64
N PRO A 163 4.67 3.52 8.98
CA PRO A 163 4.45 4.84 9.58
C PRO A 163 3.40 4.88 10.68
N PHE A 164 2.58 3.84 10.79
CA PHE A 164 1.52 3.77 11.79
C PHE A 164 1.92 2.80 12.92
N ASN A 165 1.63 3.17 14.16
CA ASN A 165 1.96 2.36 15.31
C ASN A 165 0.72 1.66 15.86
N TYR A 166 0.74 0.34 15.94
CA TYR A 166 -0.30 -0.48 16.55
C TYR A 166 -0.01 -0.80 18.01
N PHE A 167 1.24 -0.72 18.43
CA PHE A 167 1.71 -1.13 19.73
C PHE A 167 2.25 0.07 20.51
N GLU A 168 1.82 0.24 21.78
CA GLU A 168 2.30 1.28 22.69
C GLU A 168 3.20 0.70 23.79
#